data_4f5a9e235f653fef70e7468ca53cc244
#
_entry.id   4f5a9e235f653fef70e7468ca53cc244
#
_cell.length_a   1.000
_cell.length_b   1.000
_cell.length_c   1.000
_cell.angle_alpha   90.00
_cell.angle_beta   90.00
_cell.angle_gamma   90.00
#
_symmetry.space_group_name_H-M   'P 1'
#
loop_
_entity.id
_entity.type
_entity.pdbx_description
1 polymer ?
#
loop_
_entity_poly.entity_id
_entity_poly.type
_entity_poly.pdbx_seq_one_letter_code
_entity_poly.pdbx_strand_id
1 'polypeptide(L)'
;LSVLLALFTLTLPTIPVSNQQKNQSWSTMLGLDAFALFKNKRMAIFFIFSMLLGAELQITNMFGNTFLHSFDNDPLFAGSFIVEHASVMMSISQISETLFILTIPFFLSRYGIKNVMLISIAAWMLRFGLFAYGDPSAFGTVLLVLSMIVYGCAFDFFNISGSVFVEKEVKPEIRASAQGMFLMMTNGFGCILGGVVSGKVVE
;
A
#
# COMPACT_ATOMS: atom_id res chain seq x y z
N LEU A 1 -6.13 6.05 23.54
CA LEU A 1 -6.20 6.75 22.25
C LEU A 1 -7.59 6.61 21.61
N SER A 2 -8.13 5.40 21.46
CA SER A 2 -9.44 5.13 20.83
C SER A 2 -10.61 5.89 21.47
N VAL A 3 -10.63 6.01 22.81
CA VAL A 3 -11.66 6.77 23.54
C VAL A 3 -11.57 8.26 23.21
N LEU A 4 -10.37 8.82 23.15
CA LEU A 4 -10.17 10.22 22.76
C LEU A 4 -10.61 10.48 21.33
N LEU A 5 -10.34 9.56 20.41
CA LEU A 5 -10.80 9.62 19.02
C LEU A 5 -12.34 9.57 18.95
N ALA A 6 -12.97 8.66 19.71
CA ALA A 6 -14.44 8.57 19.78
C ALA A 6 -15.08 9.86 20.31
N LEU A 7 -14.48 10.48 21.34
CA LEU A 7 -14.95 11.78 21.84
C LEU A 7 -14.74 12.89 20.81
N PHE A 8 -13.61 12.88 20.09
CA PHE A 8 -13.35 13.84 19.03
C PHE A 8 -14.36 13.72 17.88
N THR A 9 -14.80 12.50 17.51
CA THR A 9 -15.80 12.34 16.44
C THR A 9 -17.14 12.99 16.77
N LEU A 10 -17.49 13.15 18.05
CA LEU A 10 -18.71 13.86 18.47
C LEU A 10 -18.64 15.38 18.22
N THR A 11 -17.45 15.93 18.05
CA THR A 11 -17.23 17.35 17.75
C THR A 11 -17.23 17.67 16.25
N LEU A 12 -17.26 16.63 15.39
CA LEU A 12 -17.26 16.82 13.95
C LEU A 12 -18.60 17.40 13.47
N PRO A 13 -18.58 18.34 12.51
CA PRO A 13 -19.80 18.90 11.95
C PRO A 13 -20.64 17.83 11.26
N THR A 14 -21.94 17.84 11.46
CA THR A 14 -22.88 16.96 10.78
C THR A 14 -22.95 17.32 9.30
N ILE A 15 -22.56 16.40 8.44
CA ILE A 15 -22.69 16.55 6.99
C ILE A 15 -24.13 16.16 6.61
N PRO A 16 -24.92 17.04 5.97
CA PRO A 16 -26.27 16.71 5.57
C PRO A 16 -26.27 15.59 4.53
N VAL A 17 -27.05 14.54 4.77
CA VAL A 17 -27.21 13.44 3.81
C VAL A 17 -27.95 13.97 2.58
N SER A 18 -27.36 13.81 1.39
CA SER A 18 -28.00 14.20 0.14
C SER A 18 -29.29 13.39 -0.09
N ASN A 19 -30.40 14.09 -0.39
CA ASN A 19 -31.69 13.45 -0.68
C ASN A 19 -31.65 12.53 -1.93
N GLN A 20 -30.64 12.64 -2.78
CA GLN A 20 -30.44 11.75 -3.95
C GLN A 20 -30.16 10.30 -3.55
N GLN A 21 -29.73 10.02 -2.31
CA GLN A 21 -29.45 8.66 -1.85
C GLN A 21 -30.70 7.86 -1.44
N LYS A 22 -31.85 8.51 -1.27
CA LYS A 22 -33.07 7.82 -0.78
C LYS A 22 -33.70 6.79 -1.74
N ASN A 23 -33.37 6.81 -3.04
CA ASN A 23 -33.93 5.92 -4.07
C ASN A 23 -32.88 5.09 -4.81
N GLN A 24 -31.72 4.85 -4.20
CA GLN A 24 -30.71 4.03 -4.84
C GLN A 24 -31.05 2.54 -4.78
N SER A 25 -30.78 1.81 -5.88
CA SER A 25 -30.86 0.35 -5.92
C SER A 25 -29.87 -0.28 -4.93
N TRP A 26 -30.19 -1.43 -4.40
CA TRP A 26 -29.28 -2.23 -3.55
C TRP A 26 -27.90 -2.47 -4.22
N SER A 27 -27.87 -2.65 -5.54
CA SER A 27 -26.62 -2.78 -6.31
C SER A 27 -25.73 -1.53 -6.22
N THR A 28 -26.34 -0.36 -6.30
CA THR A 28 -25.64 0.92 -6.17
C THR A 28 -25.17 1.17 -4.73
N MET A 29 -26.00 0.80 -3.74
CA MET A 29 -25.63 0.91 -2.33
C MET A 29 -24.46 0.00 -1.95
N LEU A 30 -24.38 -1.19 -2.54
CA LEU A 30 -23.28 -2.15 -2.35
C LEU A 30 -22.06 -1.84 -3.25
N GLY A 31 -22.12 -0.79 -4.06
CA GLY A 31 -21.02 -0.40 -4.93
C GLY A 31 -20.77 -1.33 -6.13
N LEU A 32 -21.74 -2.24 -6.43
CA LEU A 32 -21.59 -3.21 -7.52
C LEU A 32 -21.50 -2.56 -8.91
N ASP A 33 -21.94 -1.31 -9.03
CA ASP A 33 -21.81 -0.52 -10.27
C ASP A 33 -20.36 -0.29 -10.66
N ALA A 34 -19.41 -0.34 -9.70
CA ALA A 34 -17.99 -0.25 -9.97
C ALA A 34 -17.44 -1.43 -10.79
N PHE A 35 -18.09 -2.62 -10.75
CA PHE A 35 -17.70 -3.73 -11.62
C PHE A 35 -17.85 -3.43 -13.11
N ALA A 36 -18.76 -2.50 -13.47
CA ALA A 36 -18.88 -2.04 -14.85
C ALA A 36 -17.61 -1.36 -15.36
N LEU A 37 -16.75 -0.84 -14.48
CA LEU A 37 -15.46 -0.23 -14.84
C LEU A 37 -14.49 -1.23 -15.46
N PHE A 38 -14.61 -2.53 -15.19
CA PHE A 38 -13.81 -3.57 -15.84
C PHE A 38 -14.08 -3.69 -17.36
N LYS A 39 -15.21 -3.16 -17.85
CA LYS A 39 -15.47 -3.05 -19.29
C LYS A 39 -14.57 -2.03 -19.97
N ASN A 40 -14.07 -1.05 -19.24
CA ASN A 40 -13.07 -0.12 -19.72
C ASN A 40 -11.68 -0.74 -19.56
N LYS A 41 -11.00 -1.02 -20.68
CA LYS A 41 -9.67 -1.65 -20.71
C LYS A 41 -8.65 -0.94 -19.80
N ARG A 42 -8.68 0.41 -19.77
CA ARG A 42 -7.74 1.22 -18.97
C ARG A 42 -7.96 1.01 -17.46
N MET A 43 -9.24 1.01 -17.04
CA MET A 43 -9.60 0.76 -15.64
C MET A 43 -9.37 -0.69 -15.23
N ALA A 44 -9.67 -1.66 -16.11
CA ALA A 44 -9.40 -3.07 -15.86
C ALA A 44 -7.91 -3.34 -15.62
N ILE A 45 -7.06 -2.82 -16.50
CA ILE A 45 -5.60 -2.92 -16.34
C ILE A 45 -5.16 -2.28 -15.02
N PHE A 46 -5.64 -1.09 -14.70
CA PHE A 46 -5.31 -0.41 -13.45
C PHE A 46 -5.69 -1.26 -12.24
N PHE A 47 -6.89 -1.81 -12.17
CA PHE A 47 -7.34 -2.66 -11.06
C PHE A 47 -6.54 -3.95 -10.94
N ILE A 48 -6.18 -4.60 -12.06
CA ILE A 48 -5.33 -5.81 -12.03
C ILE A 48 -3.94 -5.48 -11.49
N PHE A 49 -3.31 -4.40 -11.94
CA PHE A 49 -2.02 -3.97 -11.42
C PHE A 49 -2.10 -3.55 -9.95
N SER A 50 -3.19 -2.91 -9.54
CA SER A 50 -3.44 -2.59 -8.12
C SER A 50 -3.51 -3.84 -7.25
N MET A 51 -4.12 -4.91 -7.75
CA MET A 51 -4.16 -6.21 -7.07
C MET A 51 -2.76 -6.82 -6.94
N LEU A 52 -1.94 -6.77 -8.00
CA LEU A 52 -0.57 -7.29 -7.95
C LEU A 52 0.32 -6.52 -6.96
N LEU A 53 0.20 -5.19 -6.94
CA LEU A 53 0.91 -4.36 -5.95
C LEU A 53 0.42 -4.61 -4.52
N GLY A 54 -0.87 -4.88 -4.34
CA GLY A 54 -1.42 -5.32 -3.06
C GLY A 54 -0.84 -6.67 -2.61
N ALA A 55 -0.56 -7.58 -3.54
CA ALA A 55 0.13 -8.83 -3.23
C ALA A 55 1.58 -8.60 -2.76
N GLU A 56 2.33 -7.71 -3.43
CA GLU A 56 3.68 -7.31 -3.00
C GLU A 56 3.67 -6.69 -1.60
N LEU A 57 2.71 -5.81 -1.31
CA LEU A 57 2.51 -5.23 0.00
C LEU A 57 2.28 -6.31 1.07
N GLN A 58 1.44 -7.29 0.79
CA GLN A 58 1.13 -8.37 1.71
C GLN A 58 2.34 -9.26 2.01
N ILE A 59 3.16 -9.57 1.01
CA ILE A 59 4.40 -10.32 1.19
C ILE A 59 5.30 -9.58 2.20
N THR A 60 5.47 -8.27 2.03
CA THR A 60 6.25 -7.45 2.96
C THR A 60 5.68 -7.48 4.38
N ASN A 61 4.36 -7.33 4.53
CA ASN A 61 3.71 -7.27 5.83
C ASN A 61 3.77 -8.61 6.59
N MET A 62 3.66 -9.73 5.87
CA MET A 62 3.71 -11.06 6.49
C MET A 62 5.13 -11.53 6.78
N PHE A 63 6.05 -11.31 5.86
CA PHE A 63 7.37 -11.94 5.91
C PHE A 63 8.52 -10.99 6.18
N GLY A 64 8.32 -9.66 6.14
CA GLY A 64 9.40 -8.70 6.37
C GLY A 64 10.08 -8.86 7.73
N ASN A 65 9.28 -9.00 8.79
CA ASN A 65 9.82 -9.21 10.14
C ASN A 65 10.44 -10.61 10.28
N THR A 66 9.77 -11.64 9.76
CA THR A 66 10.26 -13.03 9.76
C THR A 66 11.57 -13.17 9.00
N PHE A 67 11.71 -12.47 7.87
CA PHE A 67 12.96 -12.42 7.11
C PHE A 67 14.12 -11.86 7.93
N LEU A 68 13.91 -10.76 8.66
CA LEU A 68 14.97 -10.21 9.52
C LEU A 68 15.34 -11.16 10.66
N HIS A 69 14.37 -11.86 11.25
CA HIS A 69 14.65 -12.88 12.28
C HIS A 69 15.27 -14.16 11.71
N SER A 70 15.16 -14.45 10.41
CA SER A 70 15.74 -15.65 9.82
C SER A 70 17.28 -15.68 9.93
N PHE A 71 17.91 -14.51 10.01
CA PHE A 71 19.36 -14.38 10.22
C PHE A 71 19.82 -14.86 11.60
N ASP A 72 18.93 -15.07 12.57
CA ASP A 72 19.27 -15.65 13.87
C ASP A 72 19.77 -17.10 13.77
N ASN A 73 19.41 -17.79 12.69
CA ASN A 73 19.87 -19.14 12.42
C ASN A 73 21.34 -19.20 11.95
N ASP A 74 21.93 -18.06 11.56
CA ASP A 74 23.34 -17.98 11.16
C ASP A 74 24.20 -17.55 12.36
N PRO A 75 25.16 -18.40 12.81
CA PRO A 75 26.04 -18.05 13.92
C PRO A 75 26.82 -16.74 13.76
N LEU A 76 27.02 -16.28 12.51
CA LEU A 76 27.69 -15.00 12.23
C LEU A 76 26.83 -13.79 12.55
N PHE A 77 25.50 -13.94 12.53
CA PHE A 77 24.54 -12.84 12.64
C PHE A 77 23.61 -12.98 13.83
N ALA A 78 23.62 -14.13 14.50
CA ALA A 78 22.86 -14.36 15.73
C ALA A 78 23.16 -13.28 16.78
N GLY A 79 22.12 -12.69 17.38
CA GLY A 79 22.26 -11.60 18.34
C GLY A 79 22.69 -10.25 17.74
N SER A 80 22.68 -10.09 16.41
CA SER A 80 22.91 -8.80 15.79
C SER A 80 21.77 -7.83 16.09
N PHE A 81 22.05 -6.51 16.09
CA PHE A 81 21.04 -5.48 16.34
C PHE A 81 19.79 -5.61 15.45
N ILE A 82 19.96 -6.00 14.18
CA ILE A 82 18.88 -6.18 13.22
C ILE A 82 17.96 -7.32 13.63
N VAL A 83 18.51 -8.44 14.07
CA VAL A 83 17.76 -9.62 14.50
C VAL A 83 17.01 -9.33 15.79
N GLU A 84 17.70 -8.81 16.82
CA GLU A 84 17.10 -8.49 18.11
C GLU A 84 16.03 -7.40 18.03
N HIS A 85 16.19 -6.45 17.08
CA HIS A 85 15.34 -5.27 16.98
C HIS A 85 14.62 -5.17 15.62
N ALA A 86 14.25 -6.31 15.03
CA ALA A 86 13.60 -6.38 13.72
C ALA A 86 12.35 -5.46 13.62
N SER A 87 11.55 -5.39 14.69
CA SER A 87 10.38 -4.50 14.75
C SER A 87 10.75 -3.01 14.73
N VAL A 88 11.88 -2.64 15.34
CA VAL A 88 12.40 -1.26 15.28
C VAL A 88 12.85 -0.93 13.86
N MET A 89 13.53 -1.87 13.21
CA MET A 89 13.92 -1.74 11.80
C MET A 89 12.68 -1.53 10.91
N MET A 90 11.63 -2.32 11.10
CA MET A 90 10.37 -2.15 10.34
C MET A 90 9.71 -0.79 10.59
N SER A 91 9.90 -0.18 11.76
CA SER A 91 9.38 1.16 12.07
C SER A 91 10.01 2.26 11.20
N ILE A 92 11.20 2.05 10.66
CA ILE A 92 11.84 2.98 9.69
C ILE A 92 10.95 3.12 8.45
N SER A 93 10.32 2.03 8.00
CA SER A 93 9.39 2.07 6.87
C SER A 93 8.19 3.00 7.15
N GLN A 94 7.62 2.95 8.35
CA GLN A 94 6.48 3.78 8.74
C GLN A 94 6.84 5.26 8.87
N ILE A 95 8.04 5.55 9.39
CA ILE A 95 8.56 6.92 9.42
C ILE A 95 8.75 7.43 7.99
N SER A 96 9.32 6.60 7.12
CA SER A 96 9.51 6.90 5.71
C SER A 96 8.19 7.21 5.00
N GLU A 97 7.12 6.40 5.20
CA GLU A 97 5.78 6.67 4.69
C GLU A 97 5.32 8.08 5.07
N THR A 98 5.41 8.42 6.36
CA THR A 98 4.98 9.73 6.85
C THR A 98 5.72 10.88 6.14
N LEU A 99 7.00 10.72 5.86
CA LEU A 99 7.81 11.73 5.17
C LEU A 99 7.47 11.80 3.66
N PHE A 100 7.32 10.64 3.00
CA PHE A 100 7.02 10.60 1.56
C PHE A 100 5.62 11.12 1.23
N ILE A 101 4.61 10.89 2.09
CA ILE A 101 3.27 11.48 1.93
C ILE A 101 3.34 12.99 1.73
N LEU A 102 4.19 13.68 2.49
CA LEU A 102 4.34 15.13 2.39
C LEU A 102 4.93 15.59 1.04
N THR A 103 5.65 14.72 0.35
CA THR A 103 6.25 15.04 -0.95
C THR A 103 5.33 14.80 -2.13
N ILE A 104 4.25 14.02 -1.97
CA ILE A 104 3.35 13.60 -3.06
C ILE A 104 2.76 14.77 -3.84
N PRO A 105 2.27 15.86 -3.22
CA PRO A 105 1.74 16.98 -3.98
C PRO A 105 2.76 17.59 -4.94
N PHE A 106 4.03 17.67 -4.54
CA PHE A 106 5.12 18.13 -5.39
C PHE A 106 5.33 17.18 -6.58
N PHE A 107 5.42 15.88 -6.33
CA PHE A 107 5.65 14.89 -7.39
C PHE A 107 4.47 14.82 -8.36
N LEU A 108 3.22 14.85 -7.87
CA LEU A 108 2.03 14.84 -8.71
C LEU A 108 1.93 16.09 -9.59
N SER A 109 2.26 17.26 -9.05
CA SER A 109 2.22 18.51 -9.81
C SER A 109 3.33 18.58 -10.85
N ARG A 110 4.51 18.04 -10.56
CA ARG A 110 5.69 18.11 -11.43
C ARG A 110 5.72 17.04 -12.50
N TYR A 111 5.39 15.80 -12.15
CA TYR A 111 5.56 14.62 -13.02
C TYR A 111 4.25 14.01 -13.50
N GLY A 112 3.14 14.37 -12.87
CA GLY A 112 1.82 13.82 -13.17
C GLY A 112 1.61 12.39 -12.66
N ILE A 113 0.35 11.95 -12.63
CA ILE A 113 -0.09 10.69 -12.02
C ILE A 113 0.66 9.48 -12.59
N LYS A 114 0.76 9.38 -13.91
CA LYS A 114 1.39 8.23 -14.58
C LYS A 114 2.84 8.03 -14.14
N ASN A 115 3.64 9.11 -14.14
CA ASN A 115 5.05 8.99 -13.82
C ASN A 115 5.26 8.72 -12.32
N VAL A 116 4.41 9.29 -11.44
CA VAL A 116 4.47 9.01 -10.00
C VAL A 116 4.15 7.53 -9.71
N MET A 117 3.16 6.94 -10.40
CA MET A 117 2.88 5.51 -10.30
C MET A 117 4.04 4.65 -10.83
N LEU A 118 4.71 5.07 -11.92
CA LEU A 118 5.90 4.35 -12.42
C LEU A 118 7.08 4.44 -11.46
N ILE A 119 7.28 5.58 -10.81
CA ILE A 119 8.29 5.74 -9.74
C ILE A 119 8.00 4.78 -8.59
N SER A 120 6.74 4.66 -8.18
CA SER A 120 6.34 3.70 -7.15
C SER A 120 6.69 2.26 -7.52
N ILE A 121 6.35 1.82 -8.75
CA ILE A 121 6.68 0.47 -9.22
C ILE A 121 8.19 0.25 -9.23
N ALA A 122 8.97 1.21 -9.72
CA ALA A 122 10.43 1.14 -9.68
C ALA A 122 10.96 1.08 -8.24
N ALA A 123 10.36 1.81 -7.32
CA ALA A 123 10.69 1.76 -5.90
C ALA A 123 10.39 0.39 -5.28
N TRP A 124 9.28 -0.28 -5.65
CA TRP A 124 9.01 -1.65 -5.23
C TRP A 124 10.08 -2.63 -5.73
N MET A 125 10.47 -2.55 -7.00
CA MET A 125 11.56 -3.38 -7.55
C MET A 125 12.87 -3.15 -6.80
N LEU A 126 13.22 -1.88 -6.55
CA LEU A 126 14.42 -1.52 -5.81
C LEU A 126 14.37 -2.04 -4.37
N ARG A 127 13.23 -1.91 -3.70
CA ARG A 127 13.02 -2.40 -2.34
C ARG A 127 13.34 -3.88 -2.22
N PHE A 128 12.70 -4.73 -3.05
CA PHE A 128 12.93 -6.17 -3.00
C PHE A 128 14.36 -6.54 -3.42
N GLY A 129 14.96 -5.83 -4.37
CA GLY A 129 16.36 -6.00 -4.70
C GLY A 129 17.29 -5.72 -3.52
N LEU A 130 17.05 -4.62 -2.80
CA LEU A 130 17.81 -4.27 -1.60
C LEU A 130 17.62 -5.29 -0.45
N PHE A 131 16.40 -5.83 -0.30
CA PHE A 131 16.14 -6.92 0.66
C PHE A 131 16.89 -8.20 0.28
N ALA A 132 16.90 -8.57 -1.00
CA ALA A 132 17.53 -9.80 -1.48
C ALA A 132 19.04 -9.83 -1.26
N TYR A 133 19.71 -8.68 -1.28
CA TYR A 133 21.15 -8.54 -1.05
C TYR A 133 21.50 -8.01 0.35
N GLY A 134 20.51 -7.69 1.17
CA GLY A 134 20.69 -7.17 2.53
C GLY A 134 20.92 -8.31 3.52
N ASP A 135 21.87 -8.11 4.43
CA ASP A 135 22.18 -9.01 5.55
C ASP A 135 22.60 -8.18 6.78
N PRO A 136 22.81 -8.80 7.96
CA PRO A 136 23.26 -8.05 9.14
C PRO A 136 24.74 -7.62 9.13
N SER A 137 25.49 -7.79 8.04
CA SER A 137 26.82 -7.20 7.89
C SER A 137 26.74 -5.67 7.83
N ALA A 138 27.87 -4.97 7.99
CA ALA A 138 27.89 -3.52 7.95
C ALA A 138 27.32 -2.94 6.63
N PHE A 139 27.66 -3.56 5.48
CA PHE A 139 27.16 -3.13 4.19
C PHE A 139 25.70 -3.59 3.95
N GLY A 140 25.37 -4.83 4.29
CA GLY A 140 24.03 -5.38 4.16
C GLY A 140 23.00 -4.64 5.02
N THR A 141 23.38 -4.19 6.22
CA THR A 141 22.54 -3.32 7.08
C THR A 141 22.14 -2.03 6.36
N VAL A 142 23.07 -1.40 5.64
CA VAL A 142 22.76 -0.19 4.86
C VAL A 142 21.75 -0.50 3.76
N LEU A 143 21.85 -1.66 3.10
CA LEU A 143 20.88 -2.08 2.08
C LEU A 143 19.49 -2.31 2.70
N LEU A 144 19.42 -2.97 3.85
CA LEU A 144 18.17 -3.21 4.57
C LEU A 144 17.50 -1.89 4.99
N VAL A 145 18.26 -0.97 5.60
CA VAL A 145 17.75 0.36 5.99
C VAL A 145 17.27 1.14 4.77
N LEU A 146 18.05 1.13 3.68
CA LEU A 146 17.68 1.80 2.44
C LEU A 146 16.41 1.21 1.84
N SER A 147 16.24 -0.11 1.89
CA SER A 147 14.99 -0.78 1.49
C SER A 147 13.79 -0.27 2.29
N MET A 148 13.94 -0.10 3.61
CA MET A 148 12.89 0.41 4.47
C MET A 148 12.55 1.88 4.18
N ILE A 149 13.54 2.69 3.83
CA ILE A 149 13.31 4.08 3.41
C ILE A 149 12.58 4.13 2.06
N VAL A 150 12.97 3.30 1.10
CA VAL A 150 12.34 3.24 -0.23
C VAL A 150 10.88 2.79 -0.15
N TYR A 151 10.49 2.06 0.89
CA TYR A 151 9.12 1.60 1.10
C TYR A 151 8.09 2.72 1.12
N GLY A 152 8.36 3.83 1.79
CA GLY A 152 7.44 4.97 1.83
C GLY A 152 7.14 5.51 0.42
N CYS A 153 8.17 5.65 -0.43
CA CYS A 153 7.97 6.01 -1.83
C CYS A 153 7.19 4.94 -2.60
N ALA A 154 7.52 3.66 -2.40
CA ALA A 154 6.89 2.55 -3.10
C ALA A 154 5.39 2.45 -2.80
N PHE A 155 5.01 2.56 -1.54
CA PHE A 155 3.63 2.39 -1.09
C PHE A 155 2.76 3.62 -1.35
N ASP A 156 3.17 4.78 -0.83
CA ASP A 156 2.33 5.98 -0.85
C ASP A 156 2.15 6.57 -2.23
N PHE A 157 3.20 6.55 -3.05
CA PHE A 157 3.11 7.10 -4.41
C PHE A 157 2.10 6.33 -5.24
N PHE A 158 1.97 5.01 -5.08
CA PHE A 158 0.95 4.25 -5.77
C PHE A 158 -0.44 4.49 -5.20
N ASN A 159 -0.62 4.37 -3.88
CA ASN A 159 -1.94 4.47 -3.26
C ASN A 159 -2.59 5.83 -3.50
N ILE A 160 -1.86 6.91 -3.27
CA ILE A 160 -2.41 8.27 -3.42
C ILE A 160 -2.58 8.62 -4.91
N SER A 161 -1.60 8.30 -5.75
CA SER A 161 -1.76 8.53 -7.20
C SER A 161 -2.86 7.68 -7.82
N GLY A 162 -3.04 6.44 -7.34
CA GLY A 162 -4.11 5.55 -7.78
C GLY A 162 -5.48 6.09 -7.38
N SER A 163 -5.62 6.57 -6.16
CA SER A 163 -6.84 7.24 -5.70
C SER A 163 -7.17 8.48 -6.53
N VAL A 164 -6.20 9.33 -6.79
CA VAL A 164 -6.36 10.52 -7.66
C VAL A 164 -6.66 10.12 -9.10
N PHE A 165 -6.08 9.02 -9.61
CA PHE A 165 -6.38 8.49 -10.93
C PHE A 165 -7.85 8.06 -11.04
N VAL A 166 -8.35 7.26 -10.08
CA VAL A 166 -9.75 6.84 -10.02
C VAL A 166 -10.67 8.05 -9.97
N GLU A 167 -10.34 9.05 -9.14
CA GLU A 167 -11.16 10.26 -9.03
C GLU A 167 -11.30 11.03 -10.36
N LYS A 168 -10.23 11.07 -11.17
CA LYS A 168 -10.22 11.77 -12.45
C LYS A 168 -10.87 11.00 -13.59
N GLU A 169 -10.77 9.66 -13.58
CA GLU A 169 -11.26 8.82 -14.69
C GLU A 169 -12.74 8.45 -14.53
N VAL A 170 -13.29 8.54 -13.33
CA VAL A 170 -14.62 8.04 -13.01
C VAL A 170 -15.61 9.18 -12.79
N LYS A 171 -16.84 8.99 -13.25
CA LYS A 171 -17.94 9.94 -13.03
C LYS A 171 -18.22 10.14 -11.54
N PRO A 172 -18.64 11.36 -11.11
CA PRO A 172 -18.89 11.66 -9.71
C PRO A 172 -19.84 10.69 -9.00
N GLU A 173 -20.86 10.19 -9.73
CA GLU A 173 -21.93 9.34 -9.18
C GLU A 173 -21.44 8.00 -8.66
N ILE A 174 -20.40 7.42 -9.29
CA ILE A 174 -19.86 6.10 -8.93
C ILE A 174 -18.44 6.19 -8.35
N ARG A 175 -17.95 7.39 -8.06
CA ARG A 175 -16.57 7.63 -7.61
C ARG A 175 -16.27 6.93 -6.28
N ALA A 176 -17.18 6.98 -5.32
CA ALA A 176 -17.04 6.30 -4.04
C ALA A 176 -16.94 4.77 -4.21
N SER A 177 -17.81 4.19 -5.05
CA SER A 177 -17.79 2.76 -5.37
C SER A 177 -16.51 2.35 -6.10
N ALA A 178 -15.98 3.20 -6.99
CA ALA A 178 -14.72 2.96 -7.69
C ALA A 178 -13.51 3.04 -6.75
N GLN A 179 -13.50 3.92 -5.77
CA GLN A 179 -12.49 3.95 -4.69
C GLN A 179 -12.57 2.70 -3.83
N GLY A 180 -13.78 2.26 -3.46
CA GLY A 180 -13.99 1.00 -2.76
C GLY A 180 -13.47 -0.20 -3.56
N MET A 181 -13.71 -0.23 -4.87
CA MET A 181 -13.16 -1.26 -5.77
C MET A 181 -11.62 -1.23 -5.80
N PHE A 182 -11.01 -0.06 -5.88
CA PHE A 182 -9.56 0.09 -5.82
C PHE A 182 -8.99 -0.50 -4.51
N LEU A 183 -9.58 -0.17 -3.36
CA LEU A 183 -9.18 -0.71 -2.07
C LEU A 183 -9.43 -2.22 -1.96
N MET A 184 -10.52 -2.73 -2.53
CA MET A 184 -10.82 -4.15 -2.57
C MET A 184 -9.80 -4.91 -3.43
N MET A 185 -9.38 -4.36 -4.56
CA MET A 185 -8.34 -4.95 -5.40
C MET A 185 -6.97 -4.95 -4.71
N THR A 186 -6.58 -3.86 -4.06
CA THR A 186 -5.29 -3.77 -3.35
C THR A 186 -5.29 -4.57 -2.05
N ASN A 187 -6.16 -4.20 -1.10
CA ASN A 187 -6.13 -4.72 0.27
C ASN A 187 -7.00 -5.98 0.48
N GLY A 188 -7.87 -6.29 -0.48
CA GLY A 188 -8.66 -7.52 -0.47
C GLY A 188 -8.01 -8.61 -1.31
N PHE A 189 -8.28 -8.61 -2.61
CA PHE A 189 -7.77 -9.65 -3.51
C PHE A 189 -6.25 -9.69 -3.60
N GLY A 190 -5.58 -8.53 -3.55
CA GLY A 190 -4.13 -8.46 -3.49
C GLY A 190 -3.57 -9.17 -2.27
N CYS A 191 -4.11 -8.91 -1.09
CA CYS A 191 -3.68 -9.56 0.15
C CYS A 191 -3.91 -11.09 0.12
N ILE A 192 -5.05 -11.55 -0.42
CA ILE A 192 -5.32 -12.98 -0.56
C ILE A 192 -4.28 -13.62 -1.50
N LEU A 193 -4.07 -13.00 -2.66
CA LEU A 193 -3.10 -13.50 -3.65
C LEU A 193 -1.68 -13.54 -3.06
N GLY A 194 -1.23 -12.46 -2.44
CA GLY A 194 0.08 -12.37 -1.82
C GLY A 194 0.27 -13.39 -0.71
N GLY A 195 -0.74 -13.55 0.17
CA GLY A 195 -0.70 -14.53 1.25
C GLY A 195 -0.63 -15.97 0.76
N VAL A 196 -1.45 -16.34 -0.24
CA VAL A 196 -1.44 -17.70 -0.80
C VAL A 196 -0.15 -18.02 -1.55
N VAL A 197 0.33 -17.08 -2.38
CA VAL A 197 1.54 -17.29 -3.17
C VAL A 197 2.78 -17.37 -2.27
N SER A 198 2.91 -16.42 -1.33
CA SER A 198 4.08 -16.40 -0.43
C SER A 198 4.07 -17.56 0.56
N GLY A 199 2.91 -17.99 1.06
CA GLY A 199 2.81 -19.17 1.92
C GLY A 199 3.38 -20.42 1.23
N LYS A 200 3.03 -20.65 -0.05
CA LYS A 200 3.56 -21.79 -0.83
C LYS A 200 5.04 -21.72 -1.18
N VAL A 201 5.63 -20.52 -1.15
CA VAL A 201 7.07 -20.36 -1.45
C VAL A 201 7.92 -20.54 -0.20
N VAL A 202 7.35 -20.26 0.98
CA VAL A 202 8.07 -20.34 2.27
C VAL A 202 7.96 -21.74 2.90
N GLU A 203 6.94 -22.55 2.53
CA GLU A 203 6.87 -23.99 2.87
C GLU A 203 7.97 -24.79 2.16
#